data_30bb1711c67736642f2347e07da3652c
#
_entry.id   30bb1711c67736642f2347e07da3652c
#
_cell.length_a   1.000
_cell.length_b   1.000
_cell.length_c   1.000
_cell.angle_alpha   90.00
_cell.angle_beta   90.00
_cell.angle_gamma   90.00
#
_symmetry.space_group_name_H-M   'P 1'
#
loop_
_entity.id
_entity.type
_entity.pdbx_description
1 polymer ?
#
loop_
_entity_poly.entity_id
_entity_poly.type
_entity_poly.pdbx_seq_one_letter_code
_entity_poly.pdbx_strand_id
1 'polypeptide(L)'
;MDTEKIGKGIGFLRRRYGFTQRHLAELLNISDKAVSKWERGLSVPDVSLLSQLAQIFDTDIESLLEGNLANFQQEWQGELVLVYPAQIHADSLIYDRPAICYQLSYFMLAGIVRTQVCGEEGELSRVQRLLGRGERLGLALSYGRPDERQDVCRTMRVSGLPFLYGKDLTKTMRRILYGSAEQVRLTDDQKRGLGVSFVRRPADTWQDVPLERGIIAFRIESHEALLAASGVAAAVSRMMGERIAELHEIAIARNLIG
;
A
#
# COMPACT_ATOMS: atom_id res chain seq x y z
N MET A 1 -25.62 7.83 -21.31
CA MET A 1 -24.54 7.09 -20.68
C MET A 1 -23.29 7.35 -21.49
N ASP A 2 -22.25 7.94 -20.92
CA ASP A 2 -21.03 8.33 -21.65
C ASP A 2 -20.05 7.14 -21.65
N THR A 3 -20.03 6.38 -22.74
CA THR A 3 -19.22 5.18 -22.91
C THR A 3 -17.71 5.45 -22.74
N GLU A 4 -17.27 6.63 -23.17
CA GLU A 4 -15.88 7.02 -23.12
C GLU A 4 -15.43 7.31 -21.66
N LYS A 5 -16.28 7.99 -20.88
CA LYS A 5 -16.01 8.23 -19.46
C LYS A 5 -15.94 6.94 -18.66
N ILE A 6 -16.90 6.05 -18.86
CA ILE A 6 -16.91 4.73 -18.20
C ILE A 6 -15.67 3.96 -18.55
N GLY A 7 -15.31 3.89 -19.82
CA GLY A 7 -14.13 3.17 -20.28
C GLY A 7 -12.83 3.73 -19.72
N LYS A 8 -12.67 5.05 -19.69
CA LYS A 8 -11.54 5.73 -19.07
C LYS A 8 -11.47 5.43 -17.57
N GLY A 9 -12.63 5.41 -16.88
CA GLY A 9 -12.74 5.06 -15.47
C GLY A 9 -12.27 3.63 -15.18
N ILE A 10 -12.79 2.66 -15.93
CA ILE A 10 -12.38 1.25 -15.80
C ILE A 10 -10.87 1.09 -16.06
N GLY A 11 -10.35 1.68 -17.12
CA GLY A 11 -8.94 1.62 -17.47
C GLY A 11 -8.04 2.29 -16.42
N PHE A 12 -8.48 3.39 -15.84
CA PHE A 12 -7.79 4.05 -14.74
C PHE A 12 -7.75 3.15 -13.50
N LEU A 13 -8.89 2.63 -13.04
CA LEU A 13 -8.98 1.75 -11.88
C LEU A 13 -8.16 0.49 -12.07
N ARG A 14 -8.30 -0.18 -13.22
CA ARG A 14 -7.51 -1.37 -13.54
C ARG A 14 -6.01 -1.14 -13.38
N ARG A 15 -5.48 -0.09 -14.01
CA ARG A 15 -4.04 0.25 -13.89
C ARG A 15 -3.65 0.57 -12.46
N ARG A 16 -4.50 1.31 -11.75
CA ARG A 16 -4.28 1.67 -10.36
C ARG A 16 -4.25 0.45 -9.42
N TYR A 17 -5.06 -0.57 -9.72
CA TYR A 17 -5.02 -1.86 -9.01
C TYR A 17 -3.89 -2.78 -9.51
N GLY A 18 -3.10 -2.35 -10.50
CA GLY A 18 -1.98 -3.12 -11.06
C GLY A 18 -2.42 -4.32 -11.90
N PHE A 19 -3.68 -4.33 -12.38
CA PHE A 19 -4.18 -5.41 -13.22
C PHE A 19 -3.83 -5.18 -14.69
N THR A 20 -3.44 -6.24 -15.41
CA THR A 20 -3.47 -6.25 -16.88
C THR A 20 -4.91 -6.38 -17.37
N GLN A 21 -5.18 -6.02 -18.64
CA GLN A 21 -6.51 -6.26 -19.24
C GLN A 21 -6.89 -7.73 -19.16
N ARG A 22 -5.93 -8.62 -19.38
CA ARG A 22 -6.11 -10.07 -19.25
C ARG A 22 -6.47 -10.48 -17.84
N HIS A 23 -5.77 -9.99 -16.83
CA HIS A 23 -6.05 -10.32 -15.42
C HIS A 23 -7.45 -9.86 -14.99
N LEU A 24 -7.87 -8.64 -15.37
CA LEU A 24 -9.22 -8.17 -15.11
C LEU A 24 -10.28 -9.03 -15.83
N ALA A 25 -10.00 -9.43 -17.07
CA ALA A 25 -10.87 -10.31 -17.84
C ALA A 25 -11.03 -11.69 -17.20
N GLU A 26 -9.95 -12.28 -16.70
CA GLU A 26 -9.96 -13.53 -15.93
C GLU A 26 -10.81 -13.43 -14.67
N LEU A 27 -10.69 -12.33 -13.90
CA LEU A 27 -11.50 -12.07 -12.70
C LEU A 27 -13.01 -11.96 -13.00
N LEU A 28 -13.36 -11.47 -14.19
CA LEU A 28 -14.74 -11.28 -14.64
C LEU A 28 -15.27 -12.45 -15.48
N ASN A 29 -14.43 -13.45 -15.74
CA ASN A 29 -14.75 -14.57 -16.63
C ASN A 29 -15.21 -14.14 -18.03
N ILE A 30 -14.49 -13.17 -18.64
CA ILE A 30 -14.72 -12.63 -19.99
C ILE A 30 -13.43 -12.62 -20.81
N SER A 31 -13.51 -12.15 -22.07
CA SER A 31 -12.30 -11.99 -22.89
C SER A 31 -11.58 -10.66 -22.60
N ASP A 32 -10.25 -10.65 -22.73
CA ASP A 32 -9.42 -9.44 -22.67
C ASP A 32 -9.80 -8.41 -23.74
N LYS A 33 -10.30 -8.87 -24.90
CA LYS A 33 -10.85 -8.03 -25.97
C LYS A 33 -12.07 -7.23 -25.50
N ALA A 34 -12.91 -7.79 -24.60
CA ALA A 34 -14.04 -7.08 -24.04
C ALA A 34 -13.57 -5.92 -23.16
N VAL A 35 -12.62 -6.18 -22.25
CA VAL A 35 -12.02 -5.14 -21.41
C VAL A 35 -11.37 -4.05 -22.26
N SER A 36 -10.64 -4.45 -23.30
CA SER A 36 -10.02 -3.49 -24.23
C SER A 36 -11.05 -2.62 -24.98
N LYS A 37 -12.20 -3.18 -25.37
CA LYS A 37 -13.29 -2.41 -25.99
C LYS A 37 -13.89 -1.39 -25.02
N TRP A 38 -14.10 -1.78 -23.75
CA TRP A 38 -14.59 -0.87 -22.73
C TRP A 38 -13.64 0.31 -22.52
N GLU A 39 -12.35 0.04 -22.34
CA GLU A 39 -11.35 1.08 -22.09
C GLU A 39 -11.18 2.06 -23.26
N ARG A 40 -11.50 1.64 -24.48
CA ARG A 40 -11.53 2.48 -25.68
C ARG A 40 -12.88 3.18 -25.91
N GLY A 41 -13.85 2.98 -25.02
CA GLY A 41 -15.19 3.56 -25.15
C GLY A 41 -16.04 2.96 -26.29
N LEU A 42 -15.66 1.81 -26.84
CA LEU A 42 -16.36 1.14 -27.95
C LEU A 42 -17.56 0.32 -27.48
N SER A 43 -17.62 -0.02 -26.21
CA SER A 43 -18.75 -0.70 -25.57
C SER A 43 -18.72 -0.42 -24.05
N VAL A 44 -19.79 -0.76 -23.36
CA VAL A 44 -19.88 -0.70 -21.90
C VAL A 44 -20.02 -2.11 -21.33
N PRO A 45 -19.62 -2.35 -20.08
CA PRO A 45 -19.94 -3.57 -19.37
C PRO A 45 -21.45 -3.81 -19.28
N ASP A 46 -21.86 -5.07 -19.28
CA ASP A 46 -23.23 -5.44 -18.90
C ASP A 46 -23.51 -5.07 -17.44
N VAL A 47 -24.79 -4.85 -17.12
CA VAL A 47 -25.20 -4.46 -15.76
C VAL A 47 -24.73 -5.49 -14.71
N SER A 48 -24.76 -6.76 -15.03
CA SER A 48 -24.26 -7.83 -14.15
C SER A 48 -22.77 -7.72 -13.86
N LEU A 49 -21.97 -7.25 -14.82
CA LEU A 49 -20.54 -7.04 -14.70
C LEU A 49 -20.19 -5.74 -13.97
N LEU A 50 -21.08 -4.73 -14.00
CA LEU A 50 -20.87 -3.50 -13.24
C LEU A 50 -20.81 -3.76 -11.74
N SER A 51 -21.67 -4.65 -11.22
CA SER A 51 -21.64 -5.05 -9.81
C SER A 51 -20.33 -5.75 -9.44
N GLN A 52 -19.84 -6.63 -10.32
CA GLN A 52 -18.56 -7.32 -10.11
C GLN A 52 -17.36 -6.35 -10.18
N LEU A 53 -17.38 -5.42 -11.14
CA LEU A 53 -16.38 -4.37 -11.25
C LEU A 53 -16.35 -3.47 -10.01
N ALA A 54 -17.54 -3.10 -9.50
CA ALA A 54 -17.67 -2.31 -8.29
C ALA A 54 -17.05 -3.05 -7.08
N GLN A 55 -17.29 -4.36 -6.95
CA GLN A 55 -16.66 -5.20 -5.92
C GLN A 55 -15.14 -5.34 -6.11
N ILE A 56 -14.67 -5.58 -7.35
CA ILE A 56 -13.25 -5.75 -7.64
C ILE A 56 -12.47 -4.46 -7.34
N PHE A 57 -13.04 -3.31 -7.67
CA PHE A 57 -12.43 -2.00 -7.48
C PHE A 57 -12.83 -1.31 -6.18
N ASP A 58 -13.59 -1.99 -5.32
CA ASP A 58 -14.11 -1.47 -4.06
C ASP A 58 -14.69 -0.04 -4.23
N THR A 59 -15.63 0.09 -5.17
CA THR A 59 -16.31 1.33 -5.51
C THR A 59 -17.81 1.07 -5.68
N ASP A 60 -18.61 2.09 -5.80
CA ASP A 60 -20.01 1.98 -6.14
C ASP A 60 -20.23 2.04 -7.67
N ILE A 61 -21.38 1.50 -8.11
CA ILE A 61 -21.73 1.45 -9.53
C ILE A 61 -21.92 2.86 -10.11
N GLU A 62 -22.44 3.79 -9.32
CA GLU A 62 -22.70 5.17 -9.75
C GLU A 62 -21.38 5.87 -10.08
N SER A 63 -20.39 5.76 -9.22
CA SER A 63 -19.02 6.27 -9.46
C SER A 63 -18.38 5.68 -10.72
N LEU A 64 -18.61 4.38 -11.01
CA LEU A 64 -18.16 3.75 -12.24
C LEU A 64 -18.86 4.32 -13.48
N LEU A 65 -20.18 4.50 -13.42
CA LEU A 65 -20.99 4.98 -14.53
C LEU A 65 -20.77 6.45 -14.85
N GLU A 66 -20.58 7.26 -13.83
CA GLU A 66 -20.30 8.68 -13.96
C GLU A 66 -18.86 8.98 -14.34
N GLY A 67 -17.97 7.98 -14.22
CA GLY A 67 -16.52 8.17 -14.32
C GLY A 67 -16.02 9.15 -13.25
N ASN A 68 -16.74 9.22 -12.11
CA ASN A 68 -16.38 10.09 -11.01
C ASN A 68 -15.19 9.50 -10.23
N LEU A 69 -14.02 9.78 -10.74
CA LEU A 69 -12.76 9.35 -10.16
C LEU A 69 -12.21 10.34 -9.13
N ALA A 70 -13.00 11.33 -8.71
CA ALA A 70 -12.55 12.36 -7.77
C ALA A 70 -12.00 11.74 -6.47
N ASN A 71 -12.65 10.67 -6.00
CA ASN A 71 -12.17 9.92 -4.84
C ASN A 71 -10.83 9.21 -5.08
N PHE A 72 -10.49 8.92 -6.33
CA PHE A 72 -9.25 8.23 -6.72
C PHE A 72 -8.17 9.18 -7.23
N GLN A 73 -8.50 10.45 -7.50
CA GLN A 73 -7.55 11.45 -8.00
C GLN A 73 -6.74 12.10 -6.88
N GLN A 74 -7.23 12.08 -5.64
CA GLN A 74 -6.45 12.56 -4.50
C GLN A 74 -5.30 11.58 -4.21
N GLU A 75 -4.09 12.09 -4.32
CA GLU A 75 -2.89 11.33 -4.02
C GLU A 75 -2.81 11.02 -2.51
N TRP A 76 -2.53 9.76 -2.19
CA TRP A 76 -2.17 9.37 -0.84
C TRP A 76 -0.74 9.79 -0.56
N GLN A 77 -0.51 10.31 0.63
CA GLN A 77 0.82 10.60 1.15
C GLN A 77 1.21 9.57 2.21
N GLY A 78 2.48 9.23 2.28
CA GLY A 78 3.05 8.40 3.32
C GLY A 78 3.55 9.27 4.47
N GLU A 79 3.29 8.82 5.69
CA GLU A 79 3.92 9.35 6.89
C GLU A 79 4.57 8.18 7.64
N LEU A 80 5.89 8.18 7.66
CA LEU A 80 6.68 7.20 8.39
C LEU A 80 7.19 7.81 9.68
N VAL A 81 6.71 7.29 10.81
CA VAL A 81 7.15 7.72 12.14
C VAL A 81 8.15 6.72 12.69
N LEU A 82 9.41 7.15 12.76
CA LEU A 82 10.52 6.33 13.27
C LEU A 82 10.45 6.27 14.80
N VAL A 83 9.89 5.18 15.30
CA VAL A 83 9.88 4.85 16.73
C VAL A 83 10.41 3.43 16.86
N TYR A 84 11.57 3.30 17.44
CA TYR A 84 12.22 2.01 17.62
C TYR A 84 12.39 1.67 19.09
N PRO A 85 12.31 0.38 19.46
CA PRO A 85 12.72 -0.08 20.79
C PRO A 85 14.20 0.23 21.04
N ALA A 86 14.59 0.25 22.31
CA ALA A 86 15.99 0.45 22.68
C ALA A 86 16.92 -0.53 21.93
N GLN A 87 18.05 -0.02 21.42
CA GLN A 87 19.07 -0.76 20.68
C GLN A 87 18.65 -1.21 19.25
N ILE A 88 17.47 -0.86 18.80
CA ILE A 88 17.05 -1.07 17.41
C ILE A 88 17.00 0.30 16.71
N HIS A 89 17.51 0.36 15.49
CA HIS A 89 17.59 1.58 14.70
C HIS A 89 17.10 1.32 13.26
N ALA A 90 16.95 2.38 12.49
CA ALA A 90 16.54 2.30 11.07
C ALA A 90 17.46 1.41 10.22
N ASP A 91 18.74 1.38 10.55
CA ASP A 91 19.77 0.58 9.89
C ASP A 91 20.01 -0.82 10.51
N SER A 92 19.31 -1.16 11.61
CA SER A 92 19.37 -2.52 12.19
C SER A 92 18.87 -3.54 11.17
N LEU A 93 19.61 -4.65 11.05
CA LEU A 93 19.28 -5.68 10.06
C LEU A 93 18.14 -6.59 10.56
N ILE A 94 17.16 -6.79 9.70
CA ILE A 94 16.20 -7.88 9.77
C ILE A 94 16.61 -8.86 8.67
N TYR A 95 17.28 -9.96 9.04
CA TYR A 95 17.93 -10.88 8.13
C TYR A 95 19.01 -10.17 7.29
N ASP A 96 18.71 -9.80 6.04
CA ASP A 96 19.66 -9.21 5.09
C ASP A 96 19.33 -7.74 4.72
N ARG A 97 18.28 -7.15 5.32
CA ARG A 97 17.82 -5.79 4.99
C ARG A 97 17.70 -4.90 6.23
N PRO A 98 18.03 -3.60 6.09
CA PRO A 98 17.75 -2.63 7.14
C PRO A 98 16.26 -2.55 7.49
N ALA A 99 15.94 -2.32 8.76
CA ALA A 99 14.58 -2.20 9.27
C ALA A 99 13.74 -1.17 8.48
N ILE A 100 14.34 -0.07 8.07
CA ILE A 100 13.71 0.97 7.26
C ILE A 100 13.17 0.44 5.92
N CYS A 101 13.81 -0.58 5.33
CA CYS A 101 13.36 -1.16 4.07
C CYS A 101 12.01 -1.84 4.22
N TYR A 102 11.76 -2.51 5.35
CA TYR A 102 10.46 -3.11 5.64
C TYR A 102 9.36 -2.06 5.76
N GLN A 103 9.62 -0.97 6.47
CA GLN A 103 8.64 0.11 6.64
C GLN A 103 8.33 0.82 5.31
N LEU A 104 9.33 1.12 4.49
CA LEU A 104 9.14 1.76 3.18
C LEU A 104 8.47 0.84 2.17
N SER A 105 8.72 -0.47 2.24
CA SER A 105 8.09 -1.43 1.33
C SER A 105 6.56 -1.37 1.39
N TYR A 106 5.97 -1.07 2.55
CA TYR A 106 4.51 -0.97 2.70
C TYR A 106 3.92 0.20 1.90
N PHE A 107 4.59 1.37 1.89
CA PHE A 107 4.18 2.49 1.06
C PHE A 107 4.31 2.15 -0.43
N MET A 108 5.41 1.56 -0.84
CA MET A 108 5.64 1.16 -2.23
C MET A 108 4.63 0.10 -2.69
N LEU A 109 4.33 -0.91 -1.86
CA LEU A 109 3.29 -1.91 -2.13
C LEU A 109 1.90 -1.28 -2.24
N ALA A 110 1.62 -0.26 -1.47
CA ALA A 110 0.40 0.54 -1.53
C ALA A 110 0.37 1.48 -2.76
N GLY A 111 1.50 1.72 -3.43
CA GLY A 111 1.63 2.65 -4.55
C GLY A 111 1.80 4.10 -4.12
N ILE A 112 2.25 4.34 -2.89
CA ILE A 112 2.51 5.66 -2.32
C ILE A 112 3.98 5.99 -2.54
N VAL A 113 4.26 7.05 -3.29
CA VAL A 113 5.63 7.46 -3.64
C VAL A 113 6.14 8.63 -2.81
N ARG A 114 5.24 9.53 -2.37
CA ARG A 114 5.60 10.68 -1.52
C ARG A 114 5.46 10.29 -0.07
N THR A 115 6.57 10.28 0.66
CA THR A 115 6.59 9.86 2.07
C THR A 115 7.39 10.86 2.90
N GLN A 116 6.76 11.37 3.95
CA GLN A 116 7.43 12.13 4.98
C GLN A 116 7.97 11.18 6.05
N VAL A 117 9.24 11.29 6.33
CA VAL A 117 9.92 10.52 7.37
C VAL A 117 10.11 11.43 8.59
N CYS A 118 9.51 11.02 9.70
CA CYS A 118 9.48 11.76 10.95
C CYS A 118 10.18 10.95 12.05
N GLY A 119 10.95 11.61 12.90
CA GLY A 119 11.64 10.96 14.01
C GLY A 119 12.67 11.84 14.66
N GLU A 120 13.47 11.26 15.53
CA GLU A 120 14.61 11.93 16.13
C GLU A 120 15.71 12.18 15.11
N GLU A 121 16.48 13.24 15.29
CA GLU A 121 17.52 13.69 14.36
C GLU A 121 18.55 12.60 14.04
N GLY A 122 18.93 11.80 15.04
CA GLY A 122 19.84 10.66 14.88
C GLY A 122 19.31 9.60 13.91
N GLU A 123 18.03 9.24 14.03
CA GLU A 123 17.38 8.26 13.14
C GLU A 123 17.15 8.85 11.75
N LEU A 124 16.72 10.09 11.65
CA LEU A 124 16.58 10.78 10.35
C LEU A 124 17.92 10.81 9.59
N SER A 125 19.01 11.10 10.28
CA SER A 125 20.37 11.11 9.70
C SER A 125 20.80 9.71 9.22
N ARG A 126 20.39 8.63 9.92
CA ARG A 126 20.65 7.24 9.48
C ARG A 126 19.93 6.94 8.17
N VAL A 127 18.62 7.25 8.11
CA VAL A 127 17.81 7.04 6.92
C VAL A 127 18.31 7.86 5.74
N GLN A 128 18.66 9.13 5.94
CA GLN A 128 19.22 9.99 4.88
C GLN A 128 20.53 9.44 4.30
N ARG A 129 21.41 8.89 5.13
CA ARG A 129 22.65 8.27 4.65
C ARG A 129 22.39 7.02 3.80
N LEU A 130 21.37 6.23 4.15
CA LEU A 130 21.03 5.00 3.45
C LEU A 130 20.29 5.25 2.13
N LEU A 131 19.37 6.19 2.12
CA LEU A 131 18.35 6.31 1.06
C LEU A 131 18.35 7.67 0.36
N GLY A 132 19.03 8.69 0.90
CA GLY A 132 18.98 10.05 0.37
C GLY A 132 17.54 10.55 0.32
N ARG A 133 17.11 11.04 -0.84
CA ARG A 133 15.72 11.45 -1.10
C ARG A 133 14.85 10.35 -1.73
N GLY A 134 15.36 9.11 -1.82
CA GLY A 134 14.62 7.98 -2.36
C GLY A 134 14.54 7.90 -3.88
N GLU A 135 15.19 8.80 -4.62
CA GLU A 135 15.07 8.94 -6.08
C GLU A 135 15.43 7.65 -6.83
N ARG A 136 16.45 6.92 -6.36
CA ARG A 136 16.87 5.63 -6.94
C ARG A 136 15.81 4.53 -6.82
N LEU A 137 14.82 4.73 -5.96
CA LEU A 137 13.71 3.80 -5.71
C LEU A 137 12.38 4.33 -6.27
N GLY A 138 12.42 5.46 -7.01
CA GLY A 138 11.22 6.14 -7.46
C GLY A 138 10.36 6.73 -6.33
N LEU A 139 10.97 6.95 -5.16
CA LEU A 139 10.34 7.59 -4.01
C LEU A 139 10.72 9.07 -3.93
N ALA A 140 9.84 9.86 -3.34
CA ALA A 140 10.09 11.24 -2.94
C ALA A 140 10.02 11.31 -1.41
N LEU A 141 11.17 11.18 -0.77
CA LEU A 141 11.30 11.23 0.69
C LEU A 141 11.57 12.66 1.15
N SER A 142 10.79 13.12 2.12
CA SER A 142 11.02 14.34 2.89
C SER A 142 11.28 13.98 4.35
N TYR A 143 12.03 14.82 5.06
CA TYR A 143 12.48 14.52 6.42
C TYR A 143 12.13 15.68 7.34
N GLY A 144 11.65 15.40 8.54
CA GLY A 144 11.33 16.44 9.51
C GLY A 144 10.27 16.03 10.52
N ARG A 145 9.64 17.03 11.12
CA ARG A 145 8.50 16.81 12.01
C ARG A 145 7.25 16.53 11.20
N PRO A 146 6.28 15.79 11.77
CA PRO A 146 4.97 15.65 11.13
C PRO A 146 4.42 17.03 10.78
N ASP A 147 3.88 17.17 9.57
CA ASP A 147 3.26 18.42 9.17
C ASP A 147 1.94 18.57 9.95
N GLU A 148 1.87 19.57 10.82
CA GLU A 148 0.66 19.90 11.61
C GLU A 148 -0.48 20.45 10.73
N ARG A 149 -0.19 20.74 9.45
CA ARG A 149 -1.17 21.24 8.46
C ARG A 149 -1.99 20.13 7.80
N GLN A 150 -2.36 19.09 8.55
CA GLN A 150 -3.04 17.90 8.02
C GLN A 150 -4.52 18.10 7.63
N ASP A 151 -4.92 19.24 7.16
CA ASP A 151 -6.36 19.47 6.92
C ASP A 151 -6.93 18.83 5.64
N VAL A 152 -6.13 18.27 4.73
CA VAL A 152 -6.71 17.83 3.43
C VAL A 152 -6.07 16.59 2.78
N CYS A 153 -5.04 15.98 3.34
CA CYS A 153 -4.34 14.90 2.65
C CYS A 153 -4.72 13.51 3.17
N ARG A 154 -5.08 12.62 2.25
CA ARG A 154 -5.18 11.19 2.55
C ARG A 154 -3.81 10.67 2.96
N THR A 155 -3.70 10.17 4.17
CA THR A 155 -2.41 9.76 4.74
C THR A 155 -2.42 8.28 5.11
N MET A 156 -1.46 7.53 4.59
CA MET A 156 -1.07 6.24 5.15
C MET A 156 0.06 6.49 6.14
N ARG A 157 -0.14 6.11 7.38
CA ARG A 157 0.88 6.23 8.44
C ARG A 157 1.42 4.85 8.81
N VAL A 158 2.74 4.77 8.89
CA VAL A 158 3.45 3.63 9.48
C VAL A 158 4.22 4.15 10.69
N SER A 159 3.94 3.59 11.86
CA SER A 159 4.57 3.99 13.13
C SER A 159 5.15 2.78 13.85
N GLY A 160 6.34 2.93 14.37
CA GLY A 160 7.09 1.83 14.95
C GLY A 160 7.62 0.88 13.89
N LEU A 161 7.91 -0.34 14.25
CA LEU A 161 8.48 -1.35 13.37
C LEU A 161 7.51 -2.54 13.19
N PRO A 162 6.47 -2.41 12.35
CA PRO A 162 5.63 -3.54 11.98
C PRO A 162 6.42 -4.51 11.08
N PHE A 163 6.21 -5.80 11.26
CA PHE A 163 6.63 -6.84 10.34
C PHE A 163 5.39 -7.46 9.73
N LEU A 164 5.17 -7.23 8.44
CA LEU A 164 4.02 -7.73 7.69
C LEU A 164 4.53 -8.47 6.46
N TYR A 165 4.11 -9.71 6.28
CA TYR A 165 4.44 -10.49 5.10
C TYR A 165 3.28 -11.43 4.74
N GLY A 166 2.94 -11.50 3.47
CA GLY A 166 1.95 -12.42 2.94
C GLY A 166 1.50 -12.06 1.53
N LYS A 167 1.04 -13.06 0.81
CA LYS A 167 0.68 -12.95 -0.60
C LYS A 167 -0.40 -11.90 -0.89
N ASP A 168 -1.35 -11.74 0.03
CA ASP A 168 -2.49 -10.82 -0.13
C ASP A 168 -2.30 -9.46 0.57
N LEU A 169 -1.12 -9.20 1.14
CA LEU A 169 -0.85 -7.94 1.84
C LEU A 169 -1.09 -6.72 0.96
N THR A 170 -0.59 -6.74 -0.27
CA THR A 170 -0.78 -5.67 -1.25
C THR A 170 -2.26 -5.45 -1.58
N LYS A 171 -3.01 -6.53 -1.77
CA LYS A 171 -4.45 -6.48 -2.05
C LYS A 171 -5.21 -5.87 -0.89
N THR A 172 -4.90 -6.31 0.34
CA THR A 172 -5.51 -5.77 1.56
C THR A 172 -5.24 -4.27 1.71
N MET A 173 -3.98 -3.82 1.55
CA MET A 173 -3.65 -2.39 1.63
C MET A 173 -4.39 -1.56 0.59
N ARG A 174 -4.46 -2.05 -0.65
CA ARG A 174 -5.15 -1.34 -1.74
C ARG A 174 -6.66 -1.29 -1.52
N ARG A 175 -7.27 -2.37 -1.04
CA ARG A 175 -8.69 -2.37 -0.68
C ARG A 175 -9.00 -1.28 0.35
N ILE A 176 -8.13 -1.08 1.35
CA ILE A 176 -8.31 -0.02 2.34
C ILE A 176 -8.10 1.37 1.72
N LEU A 177 -7.05 1.55 0.89
CA LEU A 177 -6.77 2.83 0.24
C LEU A 177 -7.91 3.32 -0.65
N TYR A 178 -8.64 2.41 -1.29
CA TYR A 178 -9.72 2.75 -2.22
C TYR A 178 -11.11 2.53 -1.65
N GLY A 179 -11.22 1.93 -0.46
CA GLY A 179 -12.47 1.73 0.25
C GLY A 179 -13.12 3.05 0.72
N SER A 180 -14.31 2.97 1.31
CA SER A 180 -15.09 4.12 1.75
C SER A 180 -14.80 4.58 3.19
N ALA A 181 -14.11 3.75 3.99
CA ALA A 181 -13.83 4.06 5.38
C ALA A 181 -12.99 5.32 5.56
N GLU A 182 -13.35 6.17 6.53
CA GLU A 182 -12.68 7.44 6.78
C GLU A 182 -11.35 7.28 7.48
N GLN A 183 -11.31 6.42 8.51
CA GLN A 183 -10.09 6.05 9.23
C GLN A 183 -10.03 4.54 9.46
N VAL A 184 -8.91 3.93 9.10
CA VAL A 184 -8.69 2.49 9.24
C VAL A 184 -7.37 2.23 9.97
N ARG A 185 -7.37 1.28 10.88
CA ARG A 185 -6.18 0.78 11.54
C ARG A 185 -6.05 -0.71 11.32
N LEU A 186 -4.86 -1.16 10.88
CA LEU A 186 -4.57 -2.58 10.78
C LEU A 186 -4.33 -3.17 12.18
N THR A 187 -4.95 -4.31 12.42
CA THR A 187 -4.82 -5.03 13.68
C THR A 187 -4.45 -6.49 13.44
N ASP A 188 -3.88 -7.11 14.47
CA ASP A 188 -3.74 -8.57 14.52
C ASP A 188 -5.09 -9.24 14.87
N ASP A 189 -5.07 -10.57 15.01
CA ASP A 189 -6.22 -11.38 15.38
C ASP A 189 -6.74 -11.09 16.81
N GLN A 190 -5.91 -10.51 17.66
CA GLN A 190 -6.25 -10.08 19.03
C GLN A 190 -6.67 -8.59 19.08
N LYS A 191 -6.89 -7.95 17.94
CA LYS A 191 -7.24 -6.52 17.80
C LYS A 191 -6.17 -5.56 18.30
N ARG A 192 -4.91 -5.99 18.41
CA ARG A 192 -3.80 -5.09 18.74
C ARG A 192 -3.35 -4.35 17.48
N GLY A 193 -3.17 -3.04 17.58
CA GLY A 193 -2.75 -2.20 16.45
C GLY A 193 -1.33 -2.56 15.97
N LEU A 194 -1.18 -2.76 14.68
CA LEU A 194 0.09 -3.13 14.04
C LEU A 194 0.98 -1.94 13.69
N GLY A 195 0.55 -0.71 13.99
CA GLY A 195 1.31 0.49 13.65
C GLY A 195 1.11 0.96 12.20
N VAL A 196 0.17 0.40 11.47
CA VAL A 196 -0.21 0.84 10.12
C VAL A 196 -1.64 1.35 10.14
N SER A 197 -1.84 2.57 9.68
CA SER A 197 -3.14 3.21 9.63
C SER A 197 -3.33 4.03 8.36
N PHE A 198 -4.59 4.26 8.02
CA PHE A 198 -5.00 4.99 6.83
C PHE A 198 -6.04 6.03 7.26
N VAL A 199 -5.78 7.29 6.97
CA VAL A 199 -6.68 8.41 7.25
C VAL A 199 -7.07 9.03 5.92
N ARG A 200 -8.35 8.97 5.58
CA ARG A 200 -8.92 9.64 4.40
C ARG A 200 -9.50 10.99 4.78
N ARG A 201 -10.19 11.02 5.92
CA ARG A 201 -10.70 12.20 6.60
C ARG A 201 -10.61 11.97 8.10
N PRO A 202 -10.31 12.99 8.89
CA PRO A 202 -10.41 12.87 10.34
C PRO A 202 -11.83 12.47 10.74
N ALA A 203 -11.95 11.50 11.64
CA ALA A 203 -13.21 11.01 12.19
C ALA A 203 -13.04 10.69 13.68
N ASP A 204 -14.14 10.66 14.42
CA ASP A 204 -14.09 10.39 15.85
C ASP A 204 -13.77 8.92 16.18
N THR A 205 -13.98 8.03 15.23
CA THR A 205 -13.83 6.59 15.43
C THR A 205 -12.92 5.94 14.41
N TRP A 206 -12.18 4.93 14.86
CA TRP A 206 -11.34 4.10 14.02
C TRP A 206 -12.04 2.80 13.65
N GLN A 207 -11.97 2.42 12.39
CA GLN A 207 -12.34 1.08 11.95
C GLN A 207 -11.12 0.17 12.07
N ASP A 208 -11.19 -0.83 12.93
CA ASP A 208 -10.18 -1.87 13.05
C ASP A 208 -10.38 -2.91 11.95
N VAL A 209 -9.33 -3.14 11.16
CA VAL A 209 -9.33 -4.15 10.11
C VAL A 209 -8.29 -5.21 10.47
N PRO A 210 -8.72 -6.40 10.87
CA PRO A 210 -7.81 -7.51 11.11
C PRO A 210 -7.21 -7.98 9.78
N LEU A 211 -5.94 -8.37 9.83
CA LEU A 211 -5.29 -8.96 8.67
C LEU A 211 -5.83 -10.35 8.36
N GLU A 212 -5.95 -10.65 7.08
CA GLU A 212 -6.48 -11.92 6.59
C GLU A 212 -5.55 -13.10 6.91
N ARG A 213 -6.10 -14.30 6.95
CA ARG A 213 -5.32 -15.53 7.12
C ARG A 213 -4.27 -15.64 5.99
N GLY A 214 -3.06 -16.05 6.35
CA GLY A 214 -1.93 -16.14 5.41
C GLY A 214 -1.03 -14.91 5.39
N ILE A 215 -1.35 -13.88 6.17
CA ILE A 215 -0.45 -12.75 6.43
C ILE A 215 0.18 -12.94 7.82
N ILE A 216 1.51 -12.99 7.85
CA ILE A 216 2.29 -12.95 9.08
C ILE A 216 2.39 -11.49 9.50
N ALA A 217 1.95 -11.19 10.72
CA ALA A 217 1.90 -9.82 11.20
C ALA A 217 2.20 -9.74 12.71
N PHE A 218 3.18 -8.93 13.07
CA PHE A 218 3.47 -8.56 14.46
C PHE A 218 4.30 -7.28 14.51
N ARG A 219 4.42 -6.69 15.68
CA ARG A 219 5.30 -5.54 15.90
C ARG A 219 6.63 -6.01 16.48
N ILE A 220 7.71 -5.44 15.98
CA ILE A 220 9.04 -5.66 16.55
C ILE A 220 9.23 -4.64 17.68
N GLU A 221 8.98 -5.09 18.91
CA GLU A 221 9.05 -4.27 20.13
C GLU A 221 10.21 -4.70 21.04
N SER A 222 10.97 -5.73 20.63
CA SER A 222 12.12 -6.26 21.38
C SER A 222 13.14 -6.87 20.44
N HIS A 223 14.33 -7.15 20.96
CA HIS A 223 15.37 -7.86 20.24
C HIS A 223 14.94 -9.30 19.88
N GLU A 224 14.16 -9.96 20.74
CA GLU A 224 13.60 -11.29 20.47
C GLU A 224 12.64 -11.25 19.26
N ALA A 225 11.77 -10.24 19.20
CA ALA A 225 10.89 -10.05 18.05
C ALA A 225 11.67 -9.73 16.76
N LEU A 226 12.79 -9.02 16.86
CA LEU A 226 13.69 -8.77 15.73
C LEU A 226 14.30 -10.08 15.21
N LEU A 227 14.73 -10.96 16.10
CA LEU A 227 15.25 -12.29 15.73
C LEU A 227 14.15 -13.16 15.09
N ALA A 228 12.93 -13.12 15.63
CA ALA A 228 11.79 -13.83 15.05
C ALA A 228 11.50 -13.34 13.62
N ALA A 229 11.46 -12.02 13.39
CA ALA A 229 11.31 -11.42 12.06
C ALA A 229 12.41 -11.86 11.10
N SER A 230 13.66 -11.85 11.56
CA SER A 230 14.81 -12.32 10.78
C SER A 230 14.71 -13.80 10.44
N GLY A 231 14.22 -14.63 11.34
CA GLY A 231 13.95 -16.05 11.10
C GLY A 231 12.89 -16.28 10.01
N VAL A 232 11.79 -15.51 10.03
CA VAL A 232 10.75 -15.55 8.99
C VAL A 232 11.33 -15.12 7.65
N ALA A 233 12.05 -13.99 7.59
CA ALA A 233 12.64 -13.49 6.36
C ALA A 233 13.64 -14.48 5.75
N ALA A 234 14.48 -15.11 6.59
CA ALA A 234 15.41 -16.15 6.17
C ALA A 234 14.71 -17.41 5.64
N ALA A 235 13.60 -17.81 6.27
CA ALA A 235 12.81 -18.96 5.82
C ALA A 235 12.17 -18.70 4.46
N VAL A 236 11.54 -17.54 4.28
CA VAL A 236 10.94 -17.12 3.00
C VAL A 236 12.00 -17.09 1.89
N SER A 237 13.14 -16.46 2.14
CA SER A 237 14.24 -16.38 1.17
C SER A 237 14.73 -17.76 0.74
N ARG A 238 14.90 -18.68 1.68
CA ARG A 238 15.38 -20.04 1.38
C ARG A 238 14.35 -20.93 0.69
N MET A 239 13.07 -20.82 1.07
CA MET A 239 12.03 -21.72 0.57
C MET A 239 11.40 -21.24 -0.72
N MET A 240 11.26 -19.94 -0.91
CA MET A 240 10.55 -19.34 -2.05
C MET A 240 11.49 -18.63 -3.02
N GLY A 241 12.74 -18.39 -2.66
CA GLY A 241 13.66 -17.57 -3.44
C GLY A 241 13.31 -16.09 -3.45
N GLU A 242 12.30 -15.68 -2.66
CA GLU A 242 11.83 -14.30 -2.56
C GLU A 242 12.61 -13.55 -1.47
N ARG A 243 12.85 -12.25 -1.69
CA ARG A 243 13.45 -11.37 -0.69
C ARG A 243 12.38 -10.42 -0.18
N ILE A 244 12.10 -10.47 1.13
CA ILE A 244 11.18 -9.53 1.74
C ILE A 244 11.81 -8.14 1.78
N ALA A 245 11.01 -7.10 1.51
CA ALA A 245 11.45 -5.70 1.54
C ALA A 245 12.63 -5.36 0.60
N GLU A 246 12.76 -6.08 -0.51
CA GLU A 246 13.69 -5.72 -1.59
C GLU A 246 13.12 -4.52 -2.37
N LEU A 247 13.48 -3.31 -1.94
CA LEU A 247 12.88 -2.07 -2.44
C LEU A 247 13.09 -1.88 -3.94
N HIS A 248 14.23 -2.32 -4.47
CA HIS A 248 14.52 -2.18 -5.90
C HIS A 248 13.61 -3.07 -6.76
N GLU A 249 13.42 -4.32 -6.36
CA GLU A 249 12.49 -5.23 -7.03
C GLU A 249 11.04 -4.73 -6.96
N ILE A 250 10.63 -4.19 -5.80
CA ILE A 250 9.31 -3.58 -5.62
C ILE A 250 9.17 -2.36 -6.53
N ALA A 251 10.19 -1.52 -6.63
CA ALA A 251 10.18 -0.33 -7.49
C ALA A 251 9.98 -0.68 -8.96
N ILE A 252 10.69 -1.69 -9.47
CA ILE A 252 10.54 -2.21 -10.83
C ILE A 252 9.14 -2.79 -11.02
N ALA A 253 8.69 -3.68 -10.13
CA ALA A 253 7.39 -4.33 -10.21
C ALA A 253 6.21 -3.34 -10.16
N ARG A 254 6.43 -2.14 -9.62
CA ARG A 254 5.46 -1.06 -9.51
C ARG A 254 5.61 0.03 -10.57
N ASN A 255 6.54 -0.13 -11.52
CA ASN A 255 6.89 0.88 -12.53
C ASN A 255 7.22 2.25 -11.90
N LEU A 256 7.89 2.27 -10.77
CA LEU A 256 8.38 3.47 -10.11
C LEU A 256 9.74 3.91 -10.69
N ILE A 257 10.48 2.96 -11.19
CA ILE A 257 11.74 3.14 -11.92
C ILE A 257 11.72 2.28 -13.18
N GLY A 258 12.41 2.70 -14.23
CA GLY A 258 12.55 1.99 -15.52
C GLY A 258 13.75 1.08 -15.54
#